data_39666bbb73a7c5f10ec2cfbdcd201cb4
#
_entry.id   39666bbb73a7c5f10ec2cfbdcd201cb4
#
_cell.length_a   1.000
_cell.length_b   1.000
_cell.length_c   1.000
_cell.angle_alpha   90.00
_cell.angle_beta   90.00
_cell.angle_gamma   90.00
#
_symmetry.space_group_name_H-M   'P 1'
#
loop_
_entity.id
_entity.type
_entity.pdbx_description
1 polymer ?
#
loop_
_entity_poly.entity_id
_entity_poly.type
_entity_poly.pdbx_seq_one_letter_code
_entity_poly.pdbx_strand_id
1 'polypeptide(L)'
;MSKGHIIRERYETTAKGYDELYRAEQFEKYFIALKRFPPHGRVLDAGCGTGLLIEYLGLNKLLSGVDEYVCLDYSRNMLDIAKGRARLYCPSKCLLIEGNVEDLPFRDNVFDLVYSFTVLDLVDDLEKAIMELSRVSRGRVIMSLLKNLKYKDLLLEKEYKLLGTTSKDVIFYI
;
A
#
# COMPACT_ATOMS: atom_id res chain seq x y z
N MET A 1 -3.06 -4.19 24.78
CA MET A 1 -2.24 -3.72 23.63
C MET A 1 -3.12 -3.79 22.38
N SER A 2 -3.11 -2.75 21.56
CA SER A 2 -3.84 -2.78 20.29
C SER A 2 -3.23 -3.81 19.34
N LYS A 3 -4.04 -4.30 18.38
CA LYS A 3 -3.57 -5.23 17.34
C LYS A 3 -2.42 -4.61 16.54
N GLY A 4 -2.51 -3.32 16.25
CA GLY A 4 -1.47 -2.56 15.56
C GLY A 4 -0.13 -2.53 16.30
N HIS A 5 -0.13 -2.49 17.64
CA HIS A 5 1.12 -2.51 18.42
C HIS A 5 1.84 -3.87 18.35
N ILE A 6 1.09 -4.97 18.46
CA ILE A 6 1.63 -6.35 18.34
C ILE A 6 2.20 -6.58 16.93
N ILE A 7 1.51 -6.05 15.93
CA ILE A 7 1.91 -6.15 14.51
C ILE A 7 3.19 -5.36 14.27
N ARG A 8 3.30 -4.14 14.81
CA ARG A 8 4.53 -3.33 14.73
C ARG A 8 5.74 -4.10 15.26
N GLU A 9 5.67 -4.65 16.47
CA GLU A 9 6.77 -5.44 17.06
C GLU A 9 7.17 -6.63 16.18
N ARG A 10 6.19 -7.31 15.57
CA ARG A 10 6.43 -8.43 14.67
C ARG A 10 7.16 -7.98 13.40
N TYR A 11 6.74 -6.90 12.76
CA TYR A 11 7.37 -6.37 11.55
C TYR A 11 8.75 -5.77 11.83
N GLU A 12 8.96 -5.16 12.98
CA GLU A 12 10.29 -4.71 13.40
C GLU A 12 11.29 -5.87 13.50
N THR A 13 10.83 -7.04 13.94
CA THR A 13 11.67 -8.24 14.08
C THR A 13 11.90 -8.97 12.75
N THR A 14 10.91 -8.97 11.82
CA THR A 14 10.93 -9.79 10.60
C THR A 14 11.27 -9.02 9.32
N ALA A 15 11.48 -7.70 9.40
CA ALA A 15 11.69 -6.85 8.24
C ALA A 15 12.79 -7.35 7.26
N LYS A 16 13.87 -7.92 7.79
CA LYS A 16 14.98 -8.43 6.97
C LYS A 16 14.63 -9.68 6.15
N GLY A 17 13.73 -10.52 6.65
CA GLY A 17 13.30 -11.76 5.97
C GLY A 17 11.98 -11.59 5.19
N TYR A 18 11.34 -10.43 5.30
CA TYR A 18 10.03 -10.17 4.71
C TYR A 18 10.01 -10.39 3.18
N ASP A 19 11.02 -9.87 2.50
CA ASP A 19 11.09 -9.91 1.05
C ASP A 19 11.24 -11.34 0.49
N GLU A 20 12.02 -12.19 1.16
CA GLU A 20 12.20 -13.59 0.74
C GLU A 20 10.89 -14.35 0.80
N LEU A 21 10.03 -14.03 1.79
CA LEU A 21 8.78 -14.73 2.01
C LEU A 21 7.63 -14.20 1.13
N TYR A 22 7.59 -12.90 0.86
CA TYR A 22 6.39 -12.26 0.32
C TYR A 22 6.56 -11.60 -1.05
N ARG A 23 7.79 -11.42 -1.57
CA ARG A 23 8.04 -10.73 -2.85
C ARG A 23 7.19 -11.26 -4.00
N ALA A 24 7.15 -12.57 -4.22
CA ALA A 24 6.41 -13.16 -5.34
C ALA A 24 4.91 -12.87 -5.24
N GLU A 25 4.34 -13.01 -4.04
CA GLU A 25 2.93 -12.73 -3.76
C GLU A 25 2.59 -11.24 -3.96
N GLN A 26 3.47 -10.34 -3.49
CA GLN A 26 3.27 -8.91 -3.68
C GLN A 26 3.36 -8.53 -5.16
N PHE A 27 4.31 -9.07 -5.91
CA PHE A 27 4.47 -8.78 -7.34
C PHE A 27 3.26 -9.26 -8.16
N GLU A 28 2.62 -10.36 -7.79
CA GLU A 28 1.35 -10.82 -8.42
C GLU A 28 0.23 -9.77 -8.21
N LYS A 29 0.09 -9.23 -6.99
CA LYS A 29 -0.89 -8.16 -6.71
C LYS A 29 -0.61 -6.90 -7.53
N TYR A 30 0.66 -6.48 -7.58
CA TYR A 30 1.07 -5.30 -8.34
C TYR A 30 0.80 -5.47 -9.83
N PHE A 31 1.10 -6.64 -10.40
CA PHE A 31 0.79 -6.93 -11.80
C PHE A 31 -0.70 -6.74 -12.11
N ILE A 32 -1.58 -7.30 -11.28
CA ILE A 32 -3.04 -7.18 -11.45
C ILE A 32 -3.48 -5.71 -11.34
N ALA A 33 -3.03 -5.02 -10.30
CA ALA A 33 -3.44 -3.65 -10.01
C ALA A 33 -2.95 -2.65 -11.06
N LEU A 34 -1.66 -2.70 -11.38
CA LEU A 34 -1.00 -1.71 -12.22
C LEU A 34 -1.31 -1.86 -13.71
N LYS A 35 -1.77 -3.04 -14.15
CA LYS A 35 -2.30 -3.23 -15.51
C LYS A 35 -3.50 -2.34 -15.79
N ARG A 36 -4.33 -2.09 -14.78
CA ARG A 36 -5.53 -1.25 -14.89
C ARG A 36 -5.30 0.18 -14.42
N PHE A 37 -4.53 0.35 -13.38
CA PHE A 37 -4.26 1.63 -12.72
C PHE A 37 -2.75 1.84 -12.58
N PRO A 38 -2.04 2.17 -13.67
CA PRO A 38 -0.61 2.51 -13.58
C PRO A 38 -0.41 3.82 -12.81
N PRO A 39 0.69 3.96 -12.07
CA PRO A 39 0.93 5.15 -11.26
C PRO A 39 1.14 6.39 -12.12
N HIS A 40 0.57 7.51 -11.68
CA HIS A 40 0.72 8.81 -12.31
C HIS A 40 0.49 9.94 -11.31
N GLY A 41 1.04 11.11 -11.58
CA GLY A 41 0.89 12.29 -10.74
C GLY A 41 1.46 12.06 -9.33
N ARG A 42 0.72 12.47 -8.32
CA ARG A 42 1.06 12.25 -6.91
C ARG A 42 0.49 10.91 -6.43
N VAL A 43 1.37 10.03 -5.99
CA VAL A 43 1.04 8.67 -5.56
C VAL A 43 1.31 8.49 -4.08
N LEU A 44 0.37 7.90 -3.36
CA LEU A 44 0.56 7.41 -2.00
C LEU A 44 0.61 5.87 -2.01
N ASP A 45 1.66 5.32 -1.44
CA ASP A 45 1.79 3.91 -1.07
C ASP A 45 1.61 3.81 0.45
N ALA A 46 0.38 3.54 0.87
CA ALA A 46 -0.02 3.51 2.27
C ALA A 46 0.18 2.10 2.86
N GLY A 47 1.15 1.99 3.76
CA GLY A 47 1.67 0.71 4.25
C GLY A 47 2.69 0.11 3.29
N CYS A 48 3.64 0.94 2.84
CA CYS A 48 4.61 0.58 1.80
C CYS A 48 5.58 -0.55 2.20
N GLY A 49 5.67 -0.88 3.48
CA GLY A 49 6.57 -1.90 4.01
C GLY A 49 8.02 -1.63 3.64
N THR A 50 8.69 -2.65 3.12
CA THR A 50 10.09 -2.56 2.66
C THR A 50 10.25 -1.83 1.32
N GLY A 51 9.17 -1.32 0.71
CA GLY A 51 9.20 -0.63 -0.59
C GLY A 51 9.24 -1.56 -1.80
N LEU A 52 8.65 -2.75 -1.71
CA LEU A 52 8.57 -3.70 -2.84
C LEU A 52 7.81 -3.12 -4.04
N LEU A 53 6.82 -2.24 -3.81
CA LEU A 53 6.12 -1.58 -4.91
C LEU A 53 7.04 -0.60 -5.65
N ILE A 54 7.86 0.18 -4.95
CA ILE A 54 8.88 1.05 -5.61
C ILE A 54 9.82 0.23 -6.47
N GLU A 55 10.30 -0.91 -5.96
CA GLU A 55 11.17 -1.81 -6.71
C GLU A 55 10.47 -2.33 -7.96
N TYR A 56 9.24 -2.82 -7.83
CA TYR A 56 8.45 -3.31 -8.97
C TYR A 56 8.26 -2.22 -10.03
N LEU A 57 7.90 -1.01 -9.62
CA LEU A 57 7.69 0.13 -10.51
C LEU A 57 8.99 0.51 -11.24
N GLY A 58 10.11 0.52 -10.53
CA GLY A 58 11.43 0.81 -11.11
C GLY A 58 11.87 -0.22 -12.12
N LEU A 59 11.78 -1.51 -11.78
CA LEU A 59 12.13 -2.61 -12.68
C LEU A 59 11.30 -2.63 -13.96
N ASN A 60 10.02 -2.27 -13.88
CA ASN A 60 9.09 -2.23 -15.01
C ASN A 60 9.01 -0.86 -15.69
N LYS A 61 9.85 0.12 -15.29
CA LYS A 61 9.90 1.48 -15.86
C LYS A 61 8.57 2.25 -15.77
N LEU A 62 7.79 2.02 -14.72
CA LEU A 62 6.47 2.60 -14.53
C LEU A 62 6.47 3.93 -13.75
N LEU A 63 7.64 4.47 -13.40
CA LEU A 63 7.76 5.72 -12.62
C LEU A 63 7.79 6.99 -13.49
N SER A 64 7.74 6.88 -14.82
CA SER A 64 7.85 8.04 -15.72
C SER A 64 6.69 9.03 -15.57
N GLY A 65 5.48 8.54 -15.32
CA GLY A 65 4.29 9.37 -15.12
C GLY A 65 4.08 9.87 -13.68
N VAL A 66 4.98 9.51 -12.76
CA VAL A 66 4.89 9.88 -11.35
C VAL A 66 5.63 11.20 -11.11
N ASP A 67 4.94 12.17 -10.52
CA ASP A 67 5.51 13.45 -10.11
C ASP A 67 6.10 13.37 -8.71
N GLU A 68 5.37 12.76 -7.78
CA GLU A 68 5.77 12.53 -6.40
C GLU A 68 5.25 11.16 -5.91
N TYR A 69 6.10 10.40 -5.24
CA TYR A 69 5.75 9.11 -4.66
C TYR A 69 5.97 9.15 -3.15
N VAL A 70 4.91 9.01 -2.38
CA VAL A 70 4.97 9.01 -0.92
C VAL A 70 4.82 7.59 -0.41
N CYS A 71 5.85 7.11 0.28
CA CYS A 71 5.85 5.87 1.04
C CYS A 71 5.47 6.17 2.48
N LEU A 72 4.36 5.65 2.95
CA LEU A 72 3.99 5.74 4.35
C LEU A 72 3.93 4.35 4.97
N ASP A 73 4.58 4.17 6.11
CA ASP A 73 4.49 2.95 6.90
C ASP A 73 4.55 3.24 8.40
N TYR A 74 3.92 2.38 9.18
CA TYR A 74 3.91 2.47 10.64
C TYR A 74 5.23 2.02 11.28
N SER A 75 6.01 1.17 10.58
CA SER A 75 7.27 0.60 11.05
C SER A 75 8.47 1.37 10.49
N ARG A 76 9.25 1.96 11.39
CA ARG A 76 10.52 2.61 11.07
C ARG A 76 11.50 1.66 10.39
N ASN A 77 11.58 0.42 10.88
CA ASN A 77 12.49 -0.59 10.33
C ASN A 77 12.14 -0.97 8.89
N MET A 78 10.85 -1.00 8.55
CA MET A 78 10.40 -1.18 7.16
C MET A 78 10.83 0.00 6.28
N LEU A 79 10.64 1.22 6.75
CA LEU A 79 11.04 2.44 6.02
C LEU A 79 12.55 2.54 5.83
N ASP A 80 13.36 2.08 6.77
CA ASP A 80 14.81 2.06 6.62
C ASP A 80 15.27 1.14 5.48
N ILE A 81 14.56 0.02 5.26
CA ILE A 81 14.78 -0.86 4.10
C ILE A 81 14.25 -0.20 2.82
N ALA A 82 13.03 0.37 2.86
CA ALA A 82 12.42 1.06 1.72
C ALA A 82 13.28 2.21 1.21
N LYS A 83 14.01 2.89 2.10
CA LYS A 83 14.94 3.97 1.75
C LYS A 83 16.02 3.54 0.75
N GLY A 84 16.51 2.30 0.85
CA GLY A 84 17.47 1.76 -0.11
C GLY A 84 16.85 1.66 -1.51
N ARG A 85 15.62 1.16 -1.61
CA ARG A 85 14.88 1.07 -2.87
C ARG A 85 14.51 2.43 -3.43
N ALA A 86 14.05 3.34 -2.58
CA ALA A 86 13.74 4.71 -3.00
C ALA A 86 14.95 5.41 -3.62
N ARG A 87 16.13 5.27 -3.03
CA ARG A 87 17.37 5.82 -3.58
C ARG A 87 17.76 5.20 -4.92
N LEU A 88 17.49 3.92 -5.12
CA LEU A 88 17.86 3.20 -6.34
C LEU A 88 16.90 3.49 -7.50
N TYR A 89 15.60 3.46 -7.24
CA TYR A 89 14.57 3.50 -8.29
C TYR A 89 13.85 4.83 -8.43
N CYS A 90 13.85 5.67 -7.40
CA CYS A 90 13.02 6.88 -7.30
C CYS A 90 13.73 8.04 -6.57
N PRO A 91 15.03 8.34 -6.86
CA PRO A 91 15.90 9.13 -6.00
C PRO A 91 15.44 10.58 -5.77
N SER A 92 14.70 11.17 -6.71
CA SER A 92 14.30 12.59 -6.66
C SER A 92 12.82 12.82 -6.39
N LYS A 93 12.01 11.75 -6.34
CA LYS A 93 10.54 11.85 -6.28
C LYS A 93 9.93 11.14 -5.07
N CYS A 94 10.70 10.29 -4.38
CA CYS A 94 10.21 9.51 -3.26
C CYS A 94 10.41 10.18 -1.91
N LEU A 95 9.34 10.28 -1.15
CA LEU A 95 9.31 10.67 0.25
C LEU A 95 8.93 9.47 1.12
N LEU A 96 9.60 9.33 2.27
CA LEU A 96 9.30 8.27 3.24
C LEU A 96 8.79 8.93 4.52
N ILE A 97 7.61 8.50 4.97
CA ILE A 97 6.91 9.09 6.11
C ILE A 97 6.50 7.98 7.06
N GLU A 98 6.87 8.10 8.33
CA GLU A 98 6.35 7.23 9.39
C GLU A 98 4.95 7.71 9.77
N GLY A 99 3.94 6.83 9.68
CA GLY A 99 2.56 7.20 9.95
C GLY A 99 1.60 6.01 9.99
N ASN A 100 0.39 6.29 10.47
CA ASN A 100 -0.69 5.32 10.59
C ASN A 100 -1.71 5.53 9.45
N VAL A 101 -2.11 4.45 8.77
CA VAL A 101 -3.12 4.51 7.70
C VAL A 101 -4.52 4.85 8.23
N GLU A 102 -4.76 4.67 9.54
CA GLU A 102 -6.00 5.06 10.22
C GLU A 102 -6.03 6.54 10.64
N ASP A 103 -4.92 7.29 10.44
CA ASP A 103 -4.80 8.70 10.73
C ASP A 103 -3.71 9.33 9.84
N LEU A 104 -4.05 9.55 8.56
CA LEU A 104 -3.10 9.98 7.55
C LEU A 104 -2.76 11.47 7.70
N PRO A 105 -1.46 11.85 7.78
CA PRO A 105 -1.03 13.23 8.03
C PRO A 105 -1.12 14.11 6.76
N PHE A 106 -2.13 13.90 5.93
CA PHE A 106 -2.31 14.62 4.67
C PHE A 106 -3.66 15.32 4.64
N ARG A 107 -3.74 16.40 3.85
CA ARG A 107 -4.99 17.07 3.53
C ARG A 107 -5.85 16.19 2.63
N ASP A 108 -7.14 16.56 2.54
CA ASP A 108 -8.08 15.92 1.62
C ASP A 108 -7.66 16.12 0.16
N ASN A 109 -7.92 15.12 -0.68
CA ASN A 109 -7.76 15.19 -2.13
C ASN A 109 -6.34 15.59 -2.61
N VAL A 110 -5.29 15.06 -1.99
CA VAL A 110 -3.90 15.38 -2.32
C VAL A 110 -3.32 14.44 -3.39
N PHE A 111 -3.71 13.16 -3.37
CA PHE A 111 -3.12 12.13 -4.21
C PHE A 111 -4.00 11.78 -5.42
N ASP A 112 -3.38 11.63 -6.57
CA ASP A 112 -4.03 11.17 -7.80
C ASP A 112 -4.32 9.67 -7.75
N LEU A 113 -3.46 8.92 -7.07
CA LEU A 113 -3.59 7.49 -6.85
C LEU A 113 -3.13 7.11 -5.45
N VAL A 114 -3.88 6.22 -4.81
CA VAL A 114 -3.53 5.64 -3.52
C VAL A 114 -3.48 4.13 -3.67
N TYR A 115 -2.37 3.53 -3.28
CA TYR A 115 -2.22 2.08 -3.15
C TYR A 115 -2.14 1.69 -1.67
N SER A 116 -2.76 0.58 -1.30
CA SER A 116 -2.64 -0.03 0.03
C SER A 116 -2.75 -1.55 -0.09
N PHE A 117 -1.59 -2.22 -0.14
CA PHE A 117 -1.52 -3.67 -0.32
C PHE A 117 -1.09 -4.37 0.96
N THR A 118 -1.88 -5.36 1.41
CA THR A 118 -1.58 -6.18 2.59
C THR A 118 -1.54 -5.37 3.90
N VAL A 119 -2.34 -4.34 4.00
CA VAL A 119 -2.41 -3.43 5.16
C VAL A 119 -3.73 -3.56 5.91
N LEU A 120 -4.84 -3.66 5.18
CA LEU A 120 -6.19 -3.59 5.76
C LEU A 120 -6.51 -4.74 6.73
N ASP A 121 -5.82 -5.88 6.61
CA ASP A 121 -5.94 -6.98 7.59
C ASP A 121 -5.21 -6.71 8.92
N LEU A 122 -4.36 -5.68 8.94
CA LEU A 122 -3.45 -5.36 10.04
C LEU A 122 -3.95 -4.21 10.91
N VAL A 123 -4.87 -3.40 10.40
CA VAL A 123 -5.41 -2.22 11.09
C VAL A 123 -6.36 -2.60 12.23
N ASP A 124 -6.49 -1.71 13.20
CA ASP A 124 -7.43 -1.87 14.32
C ASP A 124 -8.86 -1.57 13.85
N ASP A 125 -9.04 -0.53 13.03
CA ASP A 125 -10.32 -0.07 12.47
C ASP A 125 -10.26 -0.03 10.94
N LEU A 126 -10.85 -1.04 10.30
CA LEU A 126 -10.88 -1.18 8.85
C LEU A 126 -11.64 -0.04 8.15
N GLU A 127 -12.79 0.35 8.70
CA GLU A 127 -13.62 1.41 8.12
C GLU A 127 -12.88 2.74 8.17
N LYS A 128 -12.28 3.07 9.30
CA LYS A 128 -11.49 4.27 9.46
C LYS A 128 -10.31 4.32 8.50
N ALA A 129 -9.58 3.22 8.34
CA ALA A 129 -8.47 3.14 7.39
C ALA A 129 -8.94 3.42 5.95
N ILE A 130 -10.04 2.80 5.52
CA ILE A 130 -10.60 3.02 4.18
C ILE A 130 -11.10 4.46 4.01
N MET A 131 -11.74 5.04 5.03
CA MET A 131 -12.16 6.44 5.00
C MET A 131 -10.96 7.39 4.83
N GLU A 132 -9.87 7.17 5.56
CA GLU A 132 -8.65 7.98 5.45
C GLU A 132 -8.00 7.85 4.07
N LEU A 133 -7.87 6.62 3.53
CA LEU A 133 -7.36 6.40 2.18
C LEU A 133 -8.21 7.10 1.13
N SER A 134 -9.54 7.07 1.29
CA SER A 134 -10.49 7.74 0.40
C SER A 134 -10.41 9.26 0.54
N ARG A 135 -10.32 9.78 1.76
CA ARG A 135 -10.24 11.21 2.07
C ARG A 135 -9.04 11.88 1.38
N VAL A 136 -7.88 11.25 1.43
CA VAL A 136 -6.66 11.82 0.86
C VAL A 136 -6.55 11.67 -0.66
N SER A 137 -7.39 10.83 -1.26
CA SER A 137 -7.42 10.57 -2.70
C SER A 137 -8.37 11.52 -3.43
N ARG A 138 -7.91 12.09 -4.53
CA ARG A 138 -8.77 12.77 -5.53
C ARG A 138 -9.05 11.92 -6.77
N GLY A 139 -8.46 10.75 -6.83
CA GLY A 139 -8.58 9.81 -7.95
C GLY A 139 -9.06 8.43 -7.51
N ARG A 140 -8.22 7.45 -7.57
CA ARG A 140 -8.55 6.06 -7.23
C ARG A 140 -7.77 5.57 -6.02
N VAL A 141 -8.42 4.74 -5.22
CA VAL A 141 -7.80 3.97 -4.16
C VAL A 141 -7.82 2.50 -4.55
N ILE A 142 -6.66 1.87 -4.64
CA ILE A 142 -6.50 0.46 -4.98
C ILE A 142 -5.98 -0.28 -3.74
N MET A 143 -6.69 -1.29 -3.33
CA MET A 143 -6.47 -1.98 -2.06
C MET A 143 -6.43 -3.49 -2.24
N SER A 144 -5.77 -4.19 -1.33
CA SER A 144 -5.90 -5.63 -1.19
C SER A 144 -6.28 -6.05 0.23
N LEU A 145 -7.00 -7.16 0.32
CA LEU A 145 -7.46 -7.77 1.56
C LEU A 145 -7.33 -9.28 1.42
N LEU A 146 -6.97 -9.98 2.49
CA LEU A 146 -6.95 -11.44 2.52
C LEU A 146 -8.34 -12.02 2.26
N LYS A 147 -8.40 -13.14 1.55
CA LYS A 147 -9.64 -13.92 1.30
C LYS A 147 -10.15 -14.53 2.60
N ASN A 148 -10.83 -13.73 3.39
CA ASN A 148 -11.49 -14.12 4.63
C ASN A 148 -12.97 -13.69 4.60
N LEU A 149 -13.71 -13.86 5.68
CA LEU A 149 -15.11 -13.49 5.74
C LEU A 149 -15.34 -11.97 5.55
N LYS A 150 -14.42 -11.14 6.05
CA LYS A 150 -14.56 -9.67 6.00
C LYS A 150 -14.59 -9.11 4.58
N TYR A 151 -13.85 -9.70 3.62
CA TYR A 151 -13.85 -9.18 2.24
C TYR A 151 -15.18 -9.37 1.54
N LYS A 152 -15.95 -10.42 1.90
CA LYS A 152 -17.27 -10.71 1.30
C LYS A 152 -18.27 -9.63 1.67
N ASP A 153 -18.28 -9.24 2.93
CA ASP A 153 -19.16 -8.19 3.42
C ASP A 153 -18.82 -6.85 2.76
N LEU A 154 -17.53 -6.52 2.70
CA LEU A 154 -17.04 -5.29 2.07
C LEU A 154 -17.41 -5.21 0.58
N LEU A 155 -17.25 -6.28 -0.19
CA LEU A 155 -17.58 -6.29 -1.62
C LEU A 155 -19.09 -6.28 -1.92
N LEU A 156 -19.97 -6.48 -0.91
CA LEU A 156 -21.41 -6.30 -1.06
C LEU A 156 -21.80 -4.81 -1.07
N GLU A 157 -20.94 -3.93 -0.57
CA GLU A 157 -21.16 -2.50 -0.65
C GLU A 157 -20.91 -2.01 -2.08
N LYS A 158 -21.83 -1.21 -2.61
CA LYS A 158 -21.84 -0.80 -4.02
C LYS A 158 -20.63 0.02 -4.50
N GLU A 159 -19.86 0.56 -3.57
CA GLU A 159 -18.73 1.45 -3.88
C GLU A 159 -17.48 0.69 -4.27
N TYR A 160 -17.32 -0.56 -3.82
CA TYR A 160 -16.14 -1.37 -4.06
C TYR A 160 -16.26 -2.18 -5.35
N LYS A 161 -15.25 -2.09 -6.20
CA LYS A 161 -15.20 -2.82 -7.47
C LYS A 161 -14.04 -3.82 -7.46
N LEU A 162 -14.37 -5.07 -7.70
CA LEU A 162 -13.37 -6.14 -7.82
C LEU A 162 -12.47 -5.85 -9.03
N LEU A 163 -11.16 -5.89 -8.80
CA LEU A 163 -10.14 -5.76 -9.84
C LEU A 163 -9.56 -7.12 -10.22
N GLY A 164 -9.31 -7.97 -9.25
CA GLY A 164 -8.81 -9.31 -9.46
C GLY A 164 -8.52 -10.03 -8.14
N THR A 165 -8.02 -11.24 -8.24
CA THR A 165 -7.66 -12.07 -7.08
C THR A 165 -6.35 -12.80 -7.31
N THR A 166 -5.57 -12.98 -6.25
CA THR A 166 -4.46 -13.92 -6.17
C THR A 166 -4.91 -15.22 -5.47
N SER A 167 -3.99 -16.11 -5.15
CA SER A 167 -4.29 -17.28 -4.33
C SER A 167 -4.83 -16.91 -2.94
N LYS A 168 -4.33 -15.83 -2.34
CA LYS A 168 -4.62 -15.42 -0.95
C LYS A 168 -5.46 -14.15 -0.84
N ASP A 169 -5.35 -13.23 -1.79
CA ASP A 169 -5.92 -11.90 -1.70
C ASP A 169 -7.01 -11.63 -2.71
N VAL A 170 -7.83 -10.66 -2.37
CA VAL A 170 -8.73 -9.95 -3.26
C VAL A 170 -8.18 -8.55 -3.46
N ILE A 171 -8.15 -8.09 -4.72
CA ILE A 171 -7.73 -6.74 -5.08
C ILE A 171 -8.96 -5.99 -5.58
N PHE A 172 -9.20 -4.82 -5.04
CA PHE A 172 -10.39 -4.01 -5.33
C PHE A 172 -10.03 -2.52 -5.34
N TYR A 173 -10.95 -1.70 -5.82
CA TYR A 173 -10.79 -0.25 -5.88
C TYR A 173 -12.10 0.49 -5.64
N ILE A 174 -11.97 1.75 -5.27
CA ILE A 174 -13.02 2.77 -5.18
C ILE A 174 -12.60 4.01 -5.95
#